data_7e60c22b5409de9d78c6f0485b32a0c8
#
_entry.id   7e60c22b5409de9d78c6f0485b32a0c8
#
_cell.length_a   1.000
_cell.length_b   1.000
_cell.length_c   1.000
_cell.angle_alpha   90.00
_cell.angle_beta   90.00
_cell.angle_gamma   90.00
#
_symmetry.space_group_name_H-M   'P 1'
#
loop_
_entity.id
_entity.type
_entity.pdbx_description
1 polymer ?
#
loop_
_entity_poly.entity_id
_entity_poly.type
_entity_poly.pdbx_seq_one_letter_code
_entity_poly.pdbx_strand_id
1 'polypeptide(L)'
;MPDIIALELDMTQEEVMRIIQKENSEEERRKITAKNVSDAPLLSKFYLDEVVNINKAIKLAQSRMWGALKVGSEFNISMEETQDILRIYTKSKVTLVILHADLVDSTRLLMTLPVDRLATIIQAFSQEMSLMIAAYGGYVLKYVGDAILAFFVVDSRDLYLPSINAVNCACSMIKVIREGLNPILNQYDYPELNVRIGIDVGENAVVQYGWETLRIDGKIVSKRRNSIY
;
A
#
# COMPACT_ATOMS: atom_id res chain seq x y z
N MET A 1 -18.89 22.33 -11.32
CA MET A 1 -17.50 22.77 -11.09
C MET A 1 -16.52 21.60 -11.03
N PRO A 2 -16.52 20.66 -12.00
CA PRO A 2 -15.54 19.56 -12.05
C PRO A 2 -14.19 19.97 -12.66
N ASP A 3 -14.13 21.11 -13.31
CA ASP A 3 -12.97 21.51 -14.11
C ASP A 3 -11.82 22.15 -13.28
N ILE A 4 -12.07 22.49 -12.03
CA ILE A 4 -11.08 23.20 -11.20
C ILE A 4 -9.98 22.26 -10.68
N ILE A 5 -10.30 20.99 -10.40
CA ILE A 5 -9.30 20.02 -9.91
C ILE A 5 -8.44 19.48 -11.07
N ALA A 6 -9.00 19.36 -12.26
CA ALA A 6 -8.26 18.97 -13.46
C ALA A 6 -7.35 20.11 -13.97
N LEU A 7 -7.72 21.36 -13.75
CA LEU A 7 -6.96 22.55 -14.14
C LEU A 7 -5.81 22.91 -13.19
N GLU A 8 -5.85 22.48 -11.92
CA GLU A 8 -4.72 22.63 -10.99
C GLU A 8 -3.66 21.51 -11.12
N LEU A 9 -3.99 20.39 -11.75
CA LEU A 9 -3.08 19.30 -12.09
C LEU A 9 -3.05 19.14 -13.61
N ASP A 10 -2.42 20.08 -14.31
CA ASP A 10 -2.16 20.05 -15.76
C ASP A 10 -1.16 18.90 -16.11
N MET A 11 -1.48 17.68 -15.67
CA MET A 11 -0.64 16.50 -15.78
C MET A 11 -1.43 15.34 -16.37
N THR A 12 -0.88 14.75 -17.41
CA THR A 12 -1.40 13.52 -18.01
C THR A 12 -1.15 12.31 -17.11
N GLN A 13 -1.94 11.23 -17.30
CA GLN A 13 -1.70 9.95 -16.62
C GLN A 13 -0.25 9.45 -16.77
N GLU A 14 0.36 9.68 -17.93
CA GLU A 14 1.76 9.31 -18.20
C GLU A 14 2.75 10.13 -17.37
N GLU A 15 2.46 11.41 -17.14
CA GLU A 15 3.31 12.27 -16.30
C GLU A 15 3.21 11.87 -14.84
N VAL A 16 2.02 11.52 -14.36
CA VAL A 16 1.80 10.98 -13.01
C VAL A 16 2.56 9.66 -12.85
N MET A 17 2.49 8.75 -13.83
CA MET A 17 3.23 7.48 -13.79
C MET A 17 4.74 7.69 -13.86
N ARG A 18 5.24 8.64 -14.66
CA ARG A 18 6.67 8.99 -14.71
C ARG A 18 7.18 9.55 -13.38
N ILE A 19 6.37 10.35 -12.69
CA ILE A 19 6.73 10.88 -11.37
C ILE A 19 6.79 9.75 -10.35
N ILE A 20 5.79 8.86 -10.32
CA ILE A 20 5.78 7.68 -9.45
C ILE A 20 6.99 6.78 -9.73
N GLN A 21 7.31 6.51 -11.00
CA GLN A 21 8.47 5.71 -11.36
C GLN A 21 9.80 6.40 -11.00
N LYS A 22 9.89 7.71 -11.18
CA LYS A 22 11.08 8.48 -10.80
C LYS A 22 11.27 8.52 -9.30
N GLU A 23 10.20 8.71 -8.53
CA GLU A 23 10.23 8.68 -7.07
C GLU A 23 10.58 7.29 -6.53
N ASN A 24 10.04 6.21 -7.11
CA ASN A 24 10.41 4.84 -6.76
C ASN A 24 11.90 4.57 -7.03
N SER A 25 12.45 5.07 -8.14
CA SER A 25 13.89 4.91 -8.45
C SER A 25 14.79 5.76 -7.54
N GLU A 26 14.35 6.93 -7.10
CA GLU A 26 15.04 7.74 -6.09
C GLU A 26 14.93 7.12 -4.70
N GLU A 27 13.81 6.48 -4.40
CA GLU A 27 13.59 5.75 -3.16
C GLU A 27 14.43 4.47 -3.09
N GLU A 28 14.59 3.73 -4.20
CA GLU A 28 15.56 2.64 -4.30
C GLU A 28 16.99 3.11 -4.06
N ARG A 29 17.41 4.24 -4.62
CA ARG A 29 18.71 4.84 -4.35
C ARG A 29 18.87 5.23 -2.88
N ARG A 30 17.81 5.75 -2.23
CA ARG A 30 17.80 6.06 -0.81
C ARG A 30 17.85 4.80 0.06
N LYS A 31 17.17 3.71 -0.31
CA LYS A 31 17.25 2.39 0.35
C LYS A 31 18.68 1.82 0.28
N ILE A 32 19.37 1.98 -0.85
CA ILE A 32 20.78 1.57 -1.01
C ILE A 32 21.70 2.43 -0.14
N THR A 33 21.43 3.72 0.00
CA THR A 33 22.20 4.63 0.85
C THR A 33 21.92 4.37 2.34
N ALA A 34 20.69 4.04 2.70
CA ALA A 34 20.31 3.67 4.07
C ALA A 34 20.95 2.35 4.54
N LYS A 35 21.22 1.40 3.62
CA LYS A 35 21.95 0.16 3.92
C LYS A 35 23.39 0.39 4.42
N ASN A 36 23.96 1.56 4.09
CA ASN A 36 25.33 1.95 4.49
C ASN A 36 25.36 2.83 5.76
N VAL A 37 24.23 3.05 6.43
CA VAL A 37 24.07 3.97 7.57
C VAL A 37 23.80 3.19 8.86
N SER A 38 24.50 2.06 9.08
CA SER A 38 24.38 1.32 10.36
C SER A 38 24.91 2.10 11.57
N ASP A 39 25.62 3.21 11.38
CA ASP A 39 26.23 4.04 12.43
C ASP A 39 25.75 5.50 12.43
N ALA A 40 24.62 5.80 11.78
CA ALA A 40 24.13 7.18 11.74
C ALA A 40 23.53 7.62 13.10
N PRO A 41 23.91 8.80 13.60
CA PRO A 41 23.41 9.32 14.86
C PRO A 41 21.90 9.52 14.86
N LEU A 42 21.31 9.69 16.05
CA LEU A 42 19.88 9.88 16.34
C LEU A 42 19.13 10.84 15.36
N LEU A 43 19.83 11.73 14.71
CA LEU A 43 19.26 12.67 13.70
C LEU A 43 18.60 11.97 12.51
N SER A 44 19.07 10.79 12.09
CA SER A 44 18.44 10.04 10.99
C SER A 44 17.04 9.53 11.35
N LYS A 45 16.74 9.38 12.63
CA LYS A 45 15.43 8.95 13.13
C LYS A 45 14.34 10.02 13.00
N PHE A 46 14.70 11.29 12.90
CA PHE A 46 13.77 12.42 12.74
C PHE A 46 13.46 12.74 11.27
N TYR A 47 14.24 12.25 10.32
CA TYR A 47 14.01 12.48 8.89
C TYR A 47 12.92 11.61 8.28
N LEU A 48 12.39 10.64 9.01
CA LEU A 48 11.37 9.70 8.52
C LEU A 48 10.00 10.34 8.29
N ASP A 49 9.70 11.44 8.96
CA ASP A 49 8.46 12.19 8.74
C ASP A 49 8.43 12.91 7.37
N GLU A 50 9.60 13.12 6.73
CA GLU A 50 9.72 13.74 5.41
C GLU A 50 9.75 12.73 4.24
N VAL A 51 9.87 11.43 4.52
CA VAL A 51 10.00 10.40 3.46
C VAL A 51 8.73 10.30 2.61
N VAL A 52 7.56 10.56 3.19
CA VAL A 52 6.28 10.56 2.48
C VAL A 52 5.65 11.95 2.52
N ASN A 53 5.60 12.62 1.37
CA ASN A 53 4.85 13.86 1.25
C ASN A 53 3.35 13.56 1.26
N ILE A 54 2.76 13.56 2.45
CA ILE A 54 1.35 13.19 2.66
C ILE A 54 0.37 14.09 1.87
N ASN A 55 0.67 15.37 1.71
CA ASN A 55 -0.20 16.29 0.95
C ASN A 55 -0.20 15.93 -0.54
N LYS A 56 0.94 15.51 -1.08
CA LYS A 56 1.04 15.01 -2.46
C LYS A 56 0.33 13.68 -2.59
N ALA A 57 0.49 12.77 -1.63
CA ALA A 57 -0.21 11.48 -1.61
C ALA A 57 -1.73 11.67 -1.60
N ILE A 58 -2.26 12.59 -0.81
CA ILE A 58 -3.68 12.93 -0.76
C ILE A 58 -4.19 13.42 -2.13
N LYS A 59 -3.48 14.37 -2.76
CA LYS A 59 -3.88 14.87 -4.09
C LYS A 59 -3.87 13.78 -5.16
N LEU A 60 -2.86 12.92 -5.16
CA LEU A 60 -2.79 11.78 -6.07
C LEU A 60 -3.91 10.75 -5.81
N ALA A 61 -4.23 10.49 -4.54
CA ALA A 61 -5.34 9.60 -4.16
C ALA A 61 -6.69 10.18 -4.63
N GLN A 62 -6.91 11.49 -4.48
CA GLN A 62 -8.09 12.17 -5.02
C GLN A 62 -8.22 11.99 -6.53
N SER A 63 -7.12 12.24 -7.26
CA SER A 63 -7.09 12.10 -8.72
C SER A 63 -7.39 10.66 -9.17
N ARG A 64 -6.75 9.66 -8.53
CA ARG A 64 -6.96 8.25 -8.85
C ARG A 64 -8.38 7.79 -8.52
N MET A 65 -8.91 8.18 -7.36
CA MET A 65 -10.29 7.84 -6.97
C MET A 65 -11.31 8.43 -7.94
N TRP A 66 -11.13 9.69 -8.31
CA TRP A 66 -11.98 10.35 -9.29
C TRP A 66 -11.90 9.67 -10.67
N GLY A 67 -10.70 9.32 -11.13
CA GLY A 67 -10.50 8.55 -12.36
C GLY A 67 -11.17 7.19 -12.32
N ALA A 68 -11.01 6.45 -11.22
CA ALA A 68 -11.63 5.15 -11.02
C ALA A 68 -13.16 5.20 -11.09
N LEU A 69 -13.79 6.22 -10.48
CA LEU A 69 -15.25 6.38 -10.51
C LEU A 69 -15.78 6.77 -11.90
N LYS A 70 -14.98 7.45 -12.74
CA LYS A 70 -15.38 7.86 -14.09
C LYS A 70 -15.15 6.80 -15.15
N VAL A 71 -13.99 6.18 -15.16
CA VAL A 71 -13.52 5.34 -16.27
C VAL A 71 -13.44 3.85 -15.86
N GLY A 72 -13.48 3.56 -14.57
CA GLY A 72 -13.20 2.26 -13.98
C GLY A 72 -11.80 2.23 -13.37
N SER A 73 -11.59 1.33 -12.39
CA SER A 73 -10.29 1.14 -11.77
C SER A 73 -9.48 0.11 -12.54
N GLU A 74 -8.24 0.45 -12.90
CA GLU A 74 -7.23 -0.55 -13.22
C GLU A 74 -6.52 -0.94 -11.92
N PHE A 75 -6.90 -2.08 -11.36
CA PHE A 75 -6.24 -2.62 -10.18
C PHE A 75 -4.98 -3.38 -10.62
N ASN A 76 -3.84 -2.73 -10.51
CA ASN A 76 -2.56 -3.29 -10.91
C ASN A 76 -1.59 -3.34 -9.72
N ILE A 77 -1.78 -4.31 -8.85
CA ILE A 77 -0.87 -4.54 -7.71
C ILE A 77 -0.09 -5.82 -7.96
N SER A 78 1.21 -5.67 -8.12
CA SER A 78 2.13 -6.79 -8.17
C SER A 78 2.50 -7.23 -6.75
N MET A 79 2.43 -8.53 -6.48
CA MET A 79 2.90 -9.13 -5.24
C MET A 79 4.27 -9.80 -5.40
N GLU A 80 4.97 -9.53 -6.51
CA GLU A 80 6.27 -10.16 -6.79
C GLU A 80 7.32 -9.76 -5.76
N GLU A 81 7.42 -8.47 -5.41
CA GLU A 81 8.35 -7.98 -4.38
C GLU A 81 8.11 -8.65 -3.03
N THR A 82 6.84 -8.82 -2.64
CA THR A 82 6.46 -9.54 -1.41
C THR A 82 6.97 -10.98 -1.45
N GLN A 83 6.80 -11.66 -2.57
CA GLN A 83 7.28 -13.03 -2.71
C GLN A 83 8.79 -13.12 -2.76
N ASP A 84 9.48 -12.13 -3.34
CA ASP A 84 10.94 -12.07 -3.36
C ASP A 84 11.52 -11.89 -1.95
N ILE A 85 10.96 -11.00 -1.17
CA ILE A 85 11.32 -10.82 0.24
C ILE A 85 11.05 -12.10 1.05
N LEU A 86 9.89 -12.72 0.92
CA LEU A 86 9.57 -13.93 1.65
C LEU A 86 10.46 -15.12 1.26
N ARG A 87 10.97 -15.18 0.03
CA ARG A 87 11.93 -16.22 -0.39
C ARG A 87 13.24 -16.16 0.38
N ILE A 88 13.71 -14.96 0.75
CA ILE A 88 14.94 -14.78 1.53
C ILE A 88 14.81 -15.47 2.89
N TYR A 89 13.62 -15.44 3.49
CA TYR A 89 13.35 -15.98 4.82
C TYR A 89 12.68 -17.37 4.79
N THR A 90 12.58 -18.02 3.63
CA THR A 90 11.92 -19.34 3.53
C THR A 90 12.57 -20.36 4.46
N LYS A 91 11.77 -21.07 5.25
CA LYS A 91 12.16 -22.06 6.25
C LYS A 91 12.93 -21.46 7.46
N SER A 92 12.78 -20.17 7.68
CA SER A 92 13.34 -19.50 8.85
C SER A 92 12.25 -18.79 9.65
N LYS A 93 12.59 -18.37 10.84
CA LYS A 93 11.82 -17.45 11.65
C LYS A 93 12.38 -16.05 11.47
N VAL A 94 11.49 -15.09 11.35
CA VAL A 94 11.81 -13.68 11.17
C VAL A 94 10.88 -12.84 12.04
N THR A 95 11.40 -11.81 12.67
CA THR A 95 10.57 -10.85 13.39
C THR A 95 9.96 -9.90 12.38
N LEU A 96 8.64 -9.76 12.44
CA LEU A 96 7.87 -8.89 11.56
C LEU A 96 7.00 -7.97 12.40
N VAL A 97 6.79 -6.76 11.90
CA VAL A 97 5.67 -5.91 12.31
C VAL A 97 4.54 -6.16 11.32
N ILE A 98 3.43 -6.69 11.81
CA ILE A 98 2.25 -6.98 11.00
C ILE A 98 1.29 -5.80 11.09
N LEU A 99 0.76 -5.37 9.95
CA LEU A 99 -0.29 -4.37 9.86
C LEU A 99 -1.50 -5.00 9.19
N HIS A 100 -2.65 -4.86 9.83
CA HIS A 100 -3.95 -5.27 9.31
C HIS A 100 -4.86 -4.06 9.21
N ALA A 101 -5.30 -3.72 7.99
CA ALA A 101 -6.24 -2.64 7.72
C ALA A 101 -7.53 -3.22 7.15
N ASP A 102 -8.69 -2.83 7.70
CA ASP A 102 -10.00 -3.38 7.39
C ASP A 102 -11.04 -2.25 7.33
N LEU A 103 -11.94 -2.29 6.35
CA LEU A 103 -13.01 -1.30 6.24
C LEU A 103 -14.06 -1.50 7.34
N VAL A 104 -14.43 -0.41 7.97
CA VAL A 104 -15.54 -0.39 8.93
C VAL A 104 -16.86 -0.37 8.16
N ASP A 105 -17.83 -1.19 8.59
CA ASP A 105 -19.16 -1.24 8.01
C ASP A 105 -19.22 -1.54 6.49
N SER A 106 -18.27 -2.32 5.98
CA SER A 106 -18.22 -2.71 4.55
C SER A 106 -19.52 -3.40 4.08
N THR A 107 -20.19 -4.13 4.95
CA THR A 107 -21.52 -4.70 4.68
C THR A 107 -22.57 -3.62 4.35
N ARG A 108 -22.49 -2.44 4.98
CA ARG A 108 -23.36 -1.32 4.66
C ARG A 108 -23.10 -0.77 3.26
N LEU A 109 -21.84 -0.70 2.85
CA LEU A 109 -21.46 -0.33 1.47
C LEU A 109 -22.07 -1.30 0.47
N LEU A 110 -22.00 -2.60 0.74
CA LEU A 110 -22.60 -3.65 -0.09
C LEU A 110 -24.12 -3.50 -0.23
N MET A 111 -24.81 -3.05 0.81
CA MET A 111 -26.27 -2.86 0.79
C MET A 111 -26.71 -1.55 0.12
N THR A 112 -25.84 -0.57 0.01
CA THR A 112 -26.19 0.77 -0.48
C THR A 112 -25.73 1.04 -1.91
N LEU A 113 -24.69 0.34 -2.39
CA LEU A 113 -24.07 0.60 -3.68
C LEU A 113 -24.34 -0.53 -4.67
N PRO A 114 -24.49 -0.22 -5.98
CA PRO A 114 -24.42 -1.22 -7.03
C PRO A 114 -23.06 -1.96 -7.00
N VAL A 115 -23.06 -3.24 -7.36
CA VAL A 115 -21.89 -4.14 -7.21
C VAL A 115 -20.66 -3.62 -7.98
N ASP A 116 -20.86 -3.07 -9.17
CA ASP A 116 -19.79 -2.49 -9.98
C ASP A 116 -19.16 -1.27 -9.31
N ARG A 117 -19.95 -0.39 -8.68
CA ARG A 117 -19.47 0.76 -7.93
C ARG A 117 -18.75 0.35 -6.65
N LEU A 118 -19.32 -0.60 -5.94
CA LEU A 118 -18.67 -1.19 -4.77
C LEU A 118 -17.31 -1.78 -5.13
N ALA A 119 -17.22 -2.58 -6.19
CA ALA A 119 -15.97 -3.16 -6.66
C ALA A 119 -14.94 -2.09 -6.98
N THR A 120 -15.33 -1.04 -7.72
CA THR A 120 -14.45 0.10 -8.05
C THR A 120 -13.92 0.78 -6.79
N ILE A 121 -14.78 1.04 -5.80
CA ILE A 121 -14.39 1.72 -4.57
C ILE A 121 -13.44 0.85 -3.74
N ILE A 122 -13.73 -0.45 -3.58
CA ILE A 122 -12.86 -1.36 -2.84
C ILE A 122 -11.51 -1.53 -3.53
N GLN A 123 -11.48 -1.61 -4.86
CA GLN A 123 -10.22 -1.68 -5.62
C GLN A 123 -9.40 -0.41 -5.46
N ALA A 124 -10.01 0.77 -5.58
CA ALA A 124 -9.33 2.04 -5.38
C ALA A 124 -8.81 2.18 -3.94
N PHE A 125 -9.60 1.83 -2.94
CA PHE A 125 -9.17 1.77 -1.54
C PHE A 125 -7.96 0.84 -1.37
N SER A 126 -8.03 -0.39 -1.87
CA SER A 126 -6.95 -1.37 -1.75
C SER A 126 -5.67 -0.89 -2.43
N GLN A 127 -5.77 -0.23 -3.56
CA GLN A 127 -4.63 0.34 -4.26
C GLN A 127 -3.97 1.46 -3.46
N GLU A 128 -4.75 2.41 -2.93
CA GLU A 128 -4.21 3.52 -2.14
C GLU A 128 -3.54 3.02 -0.85
N MET A 129 -4.15 2.07 -0.17
CA MET A 129 -3.56 1.49 1.04
C MET A 129 -2.26 0.75 0.73
N SER A 130 -2.20 0.03 -0.39
CA SER A 130 -0.98 -0.68 -0.81
C SER A 130 0.14 0.28 -1.18
N LEU A 131 -0.18 1.41 -1.82
CA LEU A 131 0.80 2.47 -2.11
C LEU A 131 1.34 3.08 -0.81
N MET A 132 0.50 3.27 0.20
CA MET A 132 0.97 3.74 1.52
C MET A 132 1.88 2.72 2.19
N ILE A 133 1.52 1.43 2.20
CA ILE A 133 2.35 0.36 2.74
C ILE A 133 3.73 0.37 2.07
N ALA A 134 3.78 0.40 0.74
CA ALA A 134 5.02 0.42 -0.02
C ALA A 134 5.86 1.68 0.27
N ALA A 135 5.22 2.86 0.35
CA ALA A 135 5.89 4.13 0.64
C ALA A 135 6.60 4.14 2.00
N TYR A 136 6.09 3.38 2.96
CA TYR A 136 6.73 3.21 4.27
C TYR A 136 7.64 1.98 4.38
N GLY A 137 7.94 1.31 3.25
CA GLY A 137 8.82 0.14 3.20
C GLY A 137 8.19 -1.16 3.70
N GLY A 138 6.87 -1.23 3.72
CA GLY A 138 6.12 -2.44 4.00
C GLY A 138 5.78 -3.24 2.74
N TYR A 139 5.30 -4.45 2.93
CA TYR A 139 4.92 -5.39 1.89
C TYR A 139 3.50 -5.90 2.13
N VAL A 140 2.66 -5.88 1.10
CA VAL A 140 1.32 -6.47 1.18
C VAL A 140 1.44 -7.99 1.13
N LEU A 141 0.97 -8.68 2.15
CA LEU A 141 0.97 -10.15 2.20
C LEU A 141 -0.20 -10.75 1.42
N LYS A 142 -1.40 -10.20 1.66
CA LYS A 142 -2.64 -10.65 0.98
C LYS A 142 -3.78 -9.67 1.20
N TYR A 143 -4.77 -9.79 0.32
CA TYR A 143 -6.09 -9.17 0.48
C TYR A 143 -7.08 -10.23 0.95
N VAL A 144 -7.95 -9.87 1.88
CA VAL A 144 -8.99 -10.76 2.43
C VAL A 144 -10.31 -9.97 2.41
N GLY A 145 -11.05 -10.10 1.31
CA GLY A 145 -12.19 -9.23 1.06
C GLY A 145 -11.78 -7.77 0.90
N ASP A 146 -12.26 -6.93 1.80
CA ASP A 146 -11.92 -5.51 1.92
C ASP A 146 -10.76 -5.23 2.90
N ALA A 147 -10.21 -6.28 3.51
CA ALA A 147 -9.09 -6.17 4.42
C ALA A 147 -7.75 -6.38 3.71
N ILE A 148 -6.70 -5.71 4.20
CA ILE A 148 -5.34 -5.82 3.74
C ILE A 148 -4.47 -6.27 4.90
N LEU A 149 -3.72 -7.35 4.69
CA LEU A 149 -2.69 -7.80 5.60
C LEU A 149 -1.32 -7.47 5.01
N ALA A 150 -0.51 -6.74 5.75
CA ALA A 150 0.82 -6.29 5.35
C ALA A 150 1.85 -6.56 6.45
N PHE A 151 3.12 -6.48 6.11
CA PHE A 151 4.20 -6.64 7.06
C PHE A 151 5.39 -5.73 6.75
N PHE A 152 6.16 -5.43 7.79
CA PHE A 152 7.44 -4.73 7.73
C PHE A 152 8.49 -5.67 8.33
N VAL A 153 9.59 -5.85 7.61
CA VAL A 153 10.67 -6.75 8.05
C VAL A 153 11.54 -6.06 9.10
N VAL A 154 11.79 -6.74 10.20
CA VAL A 154 12.74 -6.29 11.19
C VAL A 154 14.11 -6.85 10.83
N ASP A 155 14.95 -6.02 10.22
CA ASP A 155 16.34 -6.36 9.95
C ASP A 155 17.22 -5.93 11.14
N SER A 156 18.29 -6.69 11.40
CA SER A 156 19.33 -6.34 12.39
C SER A 156 18.88 -6.09 13.85
N ARG A 157 17.78 -6.67 14.31
CA ARG A 157 17.23 -6.55 15.68
C ARG A 157 16.78 -5.12 16.08
N ASP A 158 16.77 -4.17 15.17
CA ASP A 158 16.22 -2.84 15.41
C ASP A 158 14.72 -2.86 15.13
N LEU A 159 13.91 -3.03 16.18
CA LEU A 159 12.45 -2.96 16.12
C LEU A 159 11.92 -1.54 15.91
N TYR A 160 12.72 -0.53 16.22
CA TYR A 160 12.22 0.85 16.24
C TYR A 160 11.77 1.33 14.87
N LEU A 161 12.64 1.20 13.87
CA LEU A 161 12.37 1.73 12.54
C LEU A 161 11.18 1.05 11.85
N PRO A 162 11.08 -0.30 11.78
CA PRO A 162 9.91 -0.94 11.20
C PRO A 162 8.60 -0.64 11.96
N SER A 163 8.68 -0.53 13.29
CA SER A 163 7.49 -0.21 14.10
C SER A 163 7.01 1.21 13.89
N ILE A 164 7.90 2.20 13.86
CA ILE A 164 7.52 3.59 13.60
C ILE A 164 7.01 3.76 12.15
N ASN A 165 7.60 3.05 11.18
CA ASN A 165 7.11 3.04 9.80
C ASN A 165 5.69 2.48 9.71
N ALA A 166 5.39 1.39 10.41
CA ALA A 166 4.04 0.82 10.45
C ALA A 166 3.02 1.78 11.07
N VAL A 167 3.39 2.46 12.16
CA VAL A 167 2.52 3.47 12.82
C VAL A 167 2.30 4.67 11.91
N ASN A 168 3.35 5.24 11.32
CA ASN A 168 3.24 6.36 10.40
C ASN A 168 2.45 6.00 9.12
N CYS A 169 2.62 4.77 8.62
CA CYS A 169 1.81 4.23 7.54
C CYS A 169 0.33 4.22 7.92
N ALA A 170 -0.02 3.70 9.09
CA ALA A 170 -1.40 3.66 9.58
C ALA A 170 -2.00 5.07 9.72
N CYS A 171 -1.27 6.02 10.28
CA CYS A 171 -1.70 7.42 10.39
C CYS A 171 -1.93 8.05 9.00
N SER A 172 -1.03 7.77 8.05
CA SER A 172 -1.14 8.26 6.67
C SER A 172 -2.30 7.62 5.92
N MET A 173 -2.56 6.32 6.11
CA MET A 173 -3.74 5.65 5.56
C MET A 173 -5.04 6.34 5.99
N ILE A 174 -5.19 6.59 7.30
CA ILE A 174 -6.38 7.26 7.85
C ILE A 174 -6.53 8.65 7.22
N LYS A 175 -5.41 9.38 7.08
CA LYS A 175 -5.43 10.73 6.51
C LYS A 175 -5.77 10.72 5.01
N VAL A 176 -5.20 9.78 4.24
CA VAL A 176 -5.52 9.61 2.80
C VAL A 176 -7.00 9.23 2.60
N ILE A 177 -7.57 8.39 3.44
CA ILE A 177 -8.99 8.06 3.35
C ILE A 177 -9.84 9.31 3.64
N ARG A 178 -9.58 9.98 4.75
CA ARG A 178 -10.39 11.12 5.22
C ARG A 178 -10.30 12.33 4.29
N GLU A 179 -9.10 12.66 3.83
CA GLU A 179 -8.82 13.89 3.08
C GLU A 179 -8.64 13.63 1.57
N GLY A 180 -8.40 12.38 1.17
CA GLY A 180 -8.22 11.95 -0.21
C GLY A 180 -9.47 11.30 -0.79
N LEU A 181 -9.87 10.13 -0.28
CA LEU A 181 -10.94 9.32 -0.87
C LEU A 181 -12.34 9.88 -0.55
N ASN A 182 -12.62 10.16 0.71
CA ASN A 182 -13.96 10.58 1.15
C ASN A 182 -14.46 11.87 0.49
N PRO A 183 -13.65 12.93 0.30
CA PRO A 183 -14.12 14.10 -0.43
C PRO A 183 -14.56 13.82 -1.86
N ILE A 184 -13.96 12.83 -2.52
CA ILE A 184 -14.37 12.41 -3.87
C ILE A 184 -15.64 11.57 -3.82
N LEU A 185 -15.75 10.63 -2.87
CA LEU A 185 -16.97 9.85 -2.67
C LEU A 185 -18.18 10.74 -2.38
N ASN A 186 -18.01 11.76 -1.54
CA ASN A 186 -19.07 12.71 -1.19
C ASN A 186 -19.57 13.51 -2.41
N GLN A 187 -18.73 13.75 -3.44
CA GLN A 187 -19.19 14.39 -4.68
C GLN A 187 -20.17 13.52 -5.49
N TYR A 188 -20.20 12.22 -5.23
CA TYR A 188 -21.09 11.25 -5.88
C TYR A 188 -22.21 10.76 -4.96
N ASP A 189 -22.39 11.39 -3.79
CA ASP A 189 -23.32 10.96 -2.75
C ASP A 189 -23.08 9.53 -2.28
N TYR A 190 -21.84 9.05 -2.34
CA TYR A 190 -21.45 7.74 -1.84
C TYR A 190 -21.06 7.80 -0.36
N PRO A 191 -21.28 6.70 0.40
CA PRO A 191 -20.88 6.63 1.79
C PRO A 191 -19.39 6.83 2.01
N GLU A 192 -19.03 7.50 3.09
CA GLU A 192 -17.62 7.64 3.51
C GLU A 192 -17.02 6.30 3.92
N LEU A 193 -15.76 6.12 3.60
CA LEU A 193 -14.96 5.00 4.07
C LEU A 193 -14.35 5.32 5.43
N ASN A 194 -14.38 4.33 6.31
CA ASN A 194 -13.66 4.34 7.57
C ASN A 194 -12.83 3.07 7.67
N VAL A 195 -11.68 3.12 8.33
CA VAL A 195 -10.76 2.00 8.44
C VAL A 195 -10.43 1.70 9.90
N ARG A 196 -10.32 0.42 10.22
CA ARG A 196 -9.70 -0.08 11.45
C ARG A 196 -8.32 -0.60 11.10
N ILE A 197 -7.31 -0.21 11.89
CA ILE A 197 -5.94 -0.66 11.67
C ILE A 197 -5.43 -1.26 12.98
N GLY A 198 -4.98 -2.51 12.90
CA GLY A 198 -4.27 -3.20 13.96
C GLY A 198 -2.81 -3.37 13.58
N ILE A 199 -1.93 -3.18 14.56
CA ILE A 199 -0.49 -3.38 14.39
C ILE A 199 -0.03 -4.31 15.52
N ASP A 200 0.75 -5.33 15.15
CA ASP A 200 1.35 -6.27 16.09
C ASP A 200 2.78 -6.58 15.68
N VAL A 201 3.60 -7.04 16.62
CA VAL A 201 4.97 -7.43 16.36
C VAL A 201 5.27 -8.79 16.96
N GLY A 202 5.89 -9.65 16.16
CA GLY A 202 6.22 -10.99 16.63
C GLY A 202 7.17 -11.75 15.72
N GLU A 203 7.66 -12.88 16.25
CA GLU A 203 8.44 -13.84 15.47
C GLU A 203 7.48 -14.73 14.66
N ASN A 204 7.69 -14.76 13.36
CA ASN A 204 6.85 -15.48 12.42
C ASN A 204 7.69 -16.49 11.63
N ALA A 205 7.10 -17.63 11.30
CA ALA A 205 7.72 -18.61 10.43
C ALA A 205 7.35 -18.33 8.96
N VAL A 206 8.34 -18.23 8.09
CA VAL A 206 8.11 -18.14 6.66
C VAL A 206 8.18 -19.52 6.05
N VAL A 207 7.07 -19.99 5.52
CA VAL A 207 6.95 -21.34 4.95
C VAL A 207 6.53 -21.30 3.49
N GLN A 208 6.96 -22.32 2.75
CA GLN A 208 6.46 -22.53 1.40
C GLN A 208 5.03 -23.07 1.50
N TYR A 209 4.08 -22.31 0.98
CA TYR A 209 2.65 -22.59 1.10
C TYR A 209 2.09 -23.36 -0.09
N GLY A 210 2.60 -23.11 -1.31
CA GLY A 210 2.07 -23.73 -2.52
C GLY A 210 2.79 -23.29 -3.78
N TRP A 211 2.12 -23.50 -4.90
CA TRP A 211 2.60 -23.14 -6.22
C TRP A 211 1.61 -22.22 -6.91
N GLU A 212 2.11 -21.19 -7.56
CA GLU A 212 1.36 -20.37 -8.48
C GLU A 212 1.71 -20.75 -9.90
N THR A 213 0.70 -21.04 -10.68
CA THR A 213 0.89 -21.38 -12.10
C THR A 213 0.48 -20.20 -12.96
N LEU A 214 1.44 -19.62 -13.64
CA LEU A 214 1.26 -18.51 -14.56
C LEU A 214 1.41 -18.98 -15.99
N ARG A 215 0.62 -18.42 -16.91
CA ARG A 215 0.79 -18.63 -18.34
C ARG A 215 1.46 -17.39 -18.94
N ILE A 216 2.74 -17.50 -19.29
CA ILE A 216 3.54 -16.42 -19.87
C ILE A 216 3.93 -16.89 -21.28
N ASP A 217 3.57 -16.12 -22.30
CA ASP A 217 3.86 -16.41 -23.73
C ASP A 217 3.45 -17.83 -24.15
N GLY A 218 2.29 -18.29 -23.68
CA GLY A 218 1.77 -19.64 -23.97
C GLY A 218 2.44 -20.77 -23.20
N LYS A 219 3.47 -20.49 -22.41
CA LYS A 219 4.15 -21.48 -21.55
C LYS A 219 3.60 -21.42 -20.13
N ILE A 220 3.50 -22.57 -19.50
CA ILE A 220 3.11 -22.72 -18.10
C ILE A 220 4.37 -22.57 -17.25
N VAL A 221 4.41 -21.53 -16.42
CA VAL A 221 5.48 -21.29 -15.45
C VAL A 221 4.91 -21.45 -14.05
N SER A 222 5.50 -22.35 -13.25
CA SER A 222 5.10 -22.54 -11.87
C SER A 222 6.10 -21.85 -10.94
N LYS A 223 5.61 -20.89 -10.14
CA LYS A 223 6.39 -20.21 -9.10
C LYS A 223 5.97 -20.71 -7.72
N ARG A 224 6.93 -20.89 -6.81
CA ARG A 224 6.64 -21.22 -5.40
C ARG A 224 6.07 -20.00 -4.71
N ARG A 225 5.02 -20.20 -3.92
CA ARG A 225 4.46 -19.18 -3.02
C ARG A 225 4.85 -19.43 -1.59
N ASN A 226 5.23 -18.37 -0.90
CA ASN A 226 5.54 -18.37 0.52
C ASN A 226 4.47 -17.60 1.30
N SER A 227 4.25 -17.98 2.54
CA SER A 227 3.35 -17.32 3.47
C SER A 227 3.96 -17.27 4.87
N ILE A 228 3.34 -16.47 5.73
CA ILE A 228 3.74 -16.21 7.12
C ILE A 228 2.76 -16.95 8.04
N TYR A 229 3.30 -17.57 9.11
CA TYR A 229 2.58 -18.26 10.18
C TYR A 229 3.16 -17.89 11.54
#